data_7ead23b546c8663df6b932e886e6dad9
#
_entry.id   7ead23b546c8663df6b932e886e6dad9
#
_cell.length_a   1.000
_cell.length_b   1.000
_cell.length_c   1.000
_cell.angle_alpha   90.00
_cell.angle_beta   90.00
_cell.angle_gamma   90.00
#
_symmetry.space_group_name_H-M   'P 1'
#
loop_
_entity.id
_entity.type
_entity.pdbx_description
1 polymer ?
#
loop_
_entity_poly.entity_id
_entity_poly.type
_entity_poly.pdbx_seq_one_letter_code
_entity_poly.pdbx_strand_id
1 'polypeptide(L)'
;MEQTKRSTKELVDLYKEDVIKLVQYLPYFEGKRASDVSHSFDAEEIGNTTLTFPVYDSTLLAFVKLAEQTVFMDRNYRYVYTRNNIRSHEDERRAIEKATIQEMDILGGILSKYVLGGKTRGAVWTEGVEAGIFYLVIQKMRELIVFWDKPIY
;
A
#
# COMPACT_ATOMS: atom_id res chain seq x y z
N MET A 1 16.14 26.93 8.38
CA MET A 1 17.00 26.05 7.60
C MET A 1 16.24 25.57 6.38
N GLU A 2 16.70 25.89 5.22
CA GLU A 2 16.06 25.46 4.00
C GLU A 2 16.34 23.98 3.78
N GLN A 3 15.28 23.21 3.61
CA GLN A 3 15.42 21.82 3.18
C GLN A 3 15.66 21.82 1.68
N THR A 4 16.79 21.27 1.27
CA THR A 4 17.07 21.11 -0.14
C THR A 4 16.11 20.09 -0.72
N LYS A 5 15.27 20.53 -1.64
CA LYS A 5 14.33 19.65 -2.33
C LYS A 5 15.11 18.72 -3.27
N ARG A 6 14.83 17.42 -3.19
CA ARG A 6 15.48 16.45 -4.07
C ARG A 6 15.03 16.66 -5.51
N SER A 7 15.96 16.46 -6.44
CA SER A 7 15.64 16.51 -7.86
C SER A 7 14.79 15.30 -8.24
N THR A 8 14.11 15.40 -9.38
CA THR A 8 13.32 14.29 -9.92
C THR A 8 14.17 13.03 -10.10
N LYS A 9 15.39 13.20 -10.63
CA LYS A 9 16.30 12.06 -10.80
C LYS A 9 16.67 11.40 -9.47
N GLU A 10 16.94 12.18 -8.45
CA GLU A 10 17.25 11.67 -7.12
C GLU A 10 16.09 10.89 -6.54
N LEU A 11 14.86 11.37 -6.75
CA LEU A 11 13.65 10.68 -6.28
C LEU A 11 13.44 9.37 -7.03
N VAL A 12 13.61 9.36 -8.34
CA VAL A 12 13.52 8.13 -9.14
C VAL A 12 14.53 7.10 -8.65
N ASP A 13 15.79 7.53 -8.48
CA ASP A 13 16.85 6.63 -8.03
C ASP A 13 16.57 6.08 -6.61
N LEU A 14 15.98 6.90 -5.75
CA LEU A 14 15.63 6.49 -4.39
C LEU A 14 14.53 5.42 -4.36
N TYR A 15 13.52 5.54 -5.20
CA TYR A 15 12.31 4.73 -5.12
C TYR A 15 12.22 3.60 -6.14
N LYS A 16 12.97 3.67 -7.22
CA LYS A 16 12.83 2.78 -8.37
C LYS A 16 12.88 1.29 -8.01
N GLU A 17 13.89 0.88 -7.25
CA GLU A 17 14.07 -0.54 -6.92
C GLU A 17 12.89 -1.08 -6.11
N ASP A 18 12.43 -0.32 -5.13
CA ASP A 18 11.32 -0.74 -4.29
C ASP A 18 10.00 -0.76 -5.05
N VAL A 19 9.80 0.22 -5.95
CA VAL A 19 8.62 0.21 -6.83
C VAL A 19 8.61 -1.04 -7.72
N ILE A 20 9.76 -1.40 -8.29
CA ILE A 20 9.87 -2.62 -9.12
C ILE A 20 9.45 -3.85 -8.32
N LYS A 21 9.86 -3.95 -7.07
CA LYS A 21 9.47 -5.07 -6.20
C LYS A 21 7.97 -5.10 -5.94
N LEU A 22 7.37 -3.94 -5.67
CA LEU A 22 5.94 -3.85 -5.41
C LEU A 22 5.11 -4.15 -6.67
N VAL A 23 5.57 -3.71 -7.83
CA VAL A 23 4.87 -3.89 -9.12
C VAL A 23 4.63 -5.36 -9.45
N GLN A 24 5.46 -6.27 -8.95
CA GLN A 24 5.26 -7.71 -9.16
C GLN A 24 3.89 -8.18 -8.65
N TYR A 25 3.31 -7.47 -7.70
CA TYR A 25 2.01 -7.83 -7.11
C TYR A 25 0.82 -7.17 -7.80
N LEU A 26 1.03 -6.30 -8.80
CA LEU A 26 -0.09 -5.67 -9.51
C LEU A 26 -1.06 -6.70 -10.12
N PRO A 27 -0.59 -7.74 -10.83
CA PRO A 27 -1.52 -8.74 -11.37
C PRO A 27 -2.32 -9.45 -10.28
N TYR A 28 -1.72 -9.65 -9.11
CA TYR A 28 -2.40 -10.26 -7.97
C TYR A 28 -3.56 -9.40 -7.48
N PHE A 29 -3.34 -8.08 -7.36
CA PHE A 29 -4.36 -7.18 -6.83
C PHE A 29 -5.43 -6.78 -7.84
N GLU A 30 -5.18 -6.99 -9.13
CA GLU A 30 -6.12 -6.59 -10.18
C GLU A 30 -7.45 -7.31 -10.01
N GLY A 31 -8.51 -6.52 -9.77
CA GLY A 31 -9.87 -7.05 -9.60
C GLY A 31 -10.10 -7.86 -8.33
N LYS A 32 -9.18 -7.88 -7.39
CA LYS A 32 -9.34 -8.64 -6.14
C LYS A 32 -10.34 -7.99 -5.21
N ARG A 33 -11.05 -8.85 -4.49
CA ARG A 33 -12.00 -8.45 -3.45
C ARG A 33 -11.55 -9.04 -2.12
N ALA A 34 -12.12 -8.52 -1.02
CA ALA A 34 -11.79 -8.98 0.32
C ALA A 34 -11.98 -10.50 0.46
N SER A 35 -13.05 -11.04 -0.13
CA SER A 35 -13.35 -12.47 -0.08
C SER A 35 -12.35 -13.35 -0.85
N ASP A 36 -11.57 -12.74 -1.76
CA ASP A 36 -10.55 -13.48 -2.53
C ASP A 36 -9.26 -13.69 -1.73
N VAL A 37 -9.03 -12.88 -0.71
CA VAL A 37 -7.74 -12.85 0.01
C VAL A 37 -7.87 -13.24 1.48
N SER A 38 -9.08 -13.40 1.99
CA SER A 38 -9.34 -13.73 3.38
C SER A 38 -10.52 -14.68 3.49
N HIS A 39 -10.36 -15.70 4.31
CA HIS A 39 -11.42 -16.69 4.61
C HIS A 39 -11.57 -16.79 6.11
N SER A 40 -12.81 -17.07 6.54
CA SER A 40 -13.06 -17.42 7.93
C SER A 40 -12.78 -18.91 8.13
N PHE A 41 -12.04 -19.19 9.16
CA PHE A 41 -11.76 -20.57 9.57
C PHE A 41 -12.42 -20.83 10.91
N ASP A 42 -13.25 -21.90 10.97
CA ASP A 42 -13.92 -22.33 12.19
C ASP A 42 -13.17 -23.53 12.76
N ALA A 43 -12.55 -23.32 13.92
CA ALA A 43 -11.89 -24.40 14.64
C ALA A 43 -12.84 -24.97 15.68
N GLU A 44 -13.04 -26.31 15.68
CA GLU A 44 -13.78 -26.98 16.74
C GLU A 44 -12.92 -27.03 17.99
N GLU A 45 -13.47 -26.50 19.09
CA GLU A 45 -12.83 -26.62 20.39
C GLU A 45 -13.52 -27.69 21.20
N ILE A 46 -12.79 -28.15 22.21
CA ILE A 46 -13.34 -29.10 23.20
C ILE A 46 -14.45 -28.36 23.96
N GLY A 47 -15.69 -28.86 23.80
CA GLY A 47 -16.87 -28.19 24.30
C GLY A 47 -17.78 -27.72 23.18
N ASN A 48 -18.70 -26.82 23.49
CA ASN A 48 -19.67 -26.31 22.52
C ASN A 48 -19.27 -24.95 21.89
N THR A 49 -18.00 -24.58 21.98
CA THR A 49 -17.55 -23.29 21.48
C THR A 49 -16.76 -23.47 20.20
N THR A 50 -17.20 -22.81 19.13
CA THR A 50 -16.48 -22.73 17.86
C THR A 50 -15.73 -21.41 17.82
N LEU A 51 -14.42 -21.46 17.58
CA LEU A 51 -13.62 -20.25 17.36
C LEU A 51 -13.57 -19.96 15.86
N THR A 52 -13.96 -18.73 15.50
CA THR A 52 -13.84 -18.25 14.12
C THR A 52 -12.71 -17.24 14.05
N PHE A 53 -11.77 -17.47 13.14
CA PHE A 53 -10.69 -16.50 12.90
C PHE A 53 -10.39 -16.39 11.42
N PRO A 54 -9.87 -15.21 10.98
CA PRO A 54 -9.53 -14.99 9.58
C PRO A 54 -8.25 -15.72 9.19
N VAL A 55 -8.24 -16.29 7.99
CA VAL A 55 -7.06 -16.84 7.34
C VAL A 55 -6.82 -16.03 6.08
N TYR A 56 -5.64 -15.44 5.97
CA TYR A 56 -5.28 -14.60 4.84
C TYR A 56 -4.51 -15.39 3.79
N ASP A 57 -4.70 -15.01 2.53
CA ASP A 57 -3.98 -15.59 1.42
C ASP A 57 -2.46 -15.41 1.61
N SER A 58 -1.71 -16.47 1.31
CA SER A 58 -0.25 -16.46 1.47
C SER A 58 0.42 -15.40 0.61
N THR A 59 -0.12 -15.10 -0.57
CA THR A 59 0.41 -14.05 -1.44
C THR A 59 0.22 -12.67 -0.83
N LEU A 60 -0.95 -12.43 -0.20
CA LEU A 60 -1.17 -11.18 0.52
C LEU A 60 -0.17 -11.02 1.66
N LEU A 61 0.07 -12.07 2.42
CA LEU A 61 1.04 -12.04 3.53
C LEU A 61 2.46 -11.79 3.03
N ALA A 62 2.83 -12.41 1.90
CA ALA A 62 4.12 -12.19 1.27
C ALA A 62 4.28 -10.74 0.80
N PHE A 63 3.23 -10.18 0.23
CA PHE A 63 3.21 -8.76 -0.17
C PHE A 63 3.43 -7.84 1.03
N VAL A 64 2.70 -8.06 2.11
CA VAL A 64 2.82 -7.25 3.33
C VAL A 64 4.25 -7.30 3.85
N LYS A 65 4.83 -8.49 3.91
CA LYS A 65 6.20 -8.67 4.37
C LYS A 65 7.21 -7.93 3.50
N LEU A 66 7.03 -8.00 2.18
CA LEU A 66 7.88 -7.26 1.25
C LEU A 66 7.71 -5.75 1.43
N ALA A 67 6.47 -5.28 1.49
CA ALA A 67 6.17 -3.86 1.61
C ALA A 67 6.77 -3.25 2.89
N GLU A 68 6.79 -4.00 3.97
CA GLU A 68 7.38 -3.55 5.23
C GLU A 68 8.87 -3.23 5.12
N GLN A 69 9.55 -3.81 4.15
CA GLN A 69 10.97 -3.62 3.95
C GLN A 69 11.30 -2.50 2.95
N THR A 70 10.28 -1.86 2.39
CA THR A 70 10.50 -0.78 1.43
C THR A 70 10.72 0.56 2.13
N VAL A 71 11.29 1.51 1.38
CA VAL A 71 11.52 2.88 1.86
C VAL A 71 10.21 3.65 2.06
N PHE A 72 9.08 3.09 1.61
CA PHE A 72 7.78 3.73 1.70
C PHE A 72 7.14 3.63 3.07
N MET A 73 7.59 2.71 3.92
CA MET A 73 6.96 2.50 5.22
C MET A 73 7.20 3.67 6.17
N ASP A 74 6.11 4.21 6.65
CA ASP A 74 6.08 5.37 7.51
C ASP A 74 5.15 5.08 8.70
N ARG A 75 5.71 4.99 9.88
CA ARG A 75 4.92 4.77 11.11
C ARG A 75 4.04 5.97 11.45
N ASN A 76 4.40 7.13 10.93
CA ASN A 76 3.64 8.38 11.13
C ASN A 76 2.64 8.63 9.99
N TYR A 77 2.13 7.60 9.36
CA TYR A 77 1.18 7.74 8.26
C TYR A 77 -0.06 8.56 8.63
N ARG A 78 -0.44 8.58 9.90
CA ARG A 78 -1.56 9.41 10.37
C ARG A 78 -1.29 10.89 10.14
N TYR A 79 -0.04 11.31 10.26
CA TYR A 79 0.38 12.68 9.97
C TYR A 79 0.19 13.01 8.49
N VAL A 80 0.55 12.07 7.61
CA VAL A 80 0.33 12.24 6.17
C VAL A 80 -1.15 12.43 5.87
N TYR A 81 -2.00 11.62 6.48
CA TYR A 81 -3.46 11.73 6.31
C TYR A 81 -3.99 13.06 6.82
N THR A 82 -3.60 13.47 8.00
CA THR A 82 -4.06 14.72 8.61
C THR A 82 -3.59 15.93 7.80
N ARG A 83 -2.32 15.94 7.41
CA ARG A 83 -1.72 17.05 6.65
C ARG A 83 -2.38 17.24 5.29
N ASN A 84 -2.82 16.16 4.67
CA ASN A 84 -3.39 16.18 3.33
C ASN A 84 -4.92 16.06 3.32
N ASN A 85 -5.56 16.15 4.48
CA ASN A 85 -7.01 16.08 4.62
C ASN A 85 -7.64 14.81 4.01
N ILE A 86 -6.95 13.68 4.17
CA ILE A 86 -7.43 12.39 3.68
C ILE A 86 -8.30 11.76 4.79
N ARG A 87 -9.62 11.66 4.56
CA ARG A 87 -10.58 11.20 5.57
C ARG A 87 -11.47 10.06 5.11
N SER A 88 -11.40 9.69 3.83
CA SER A 88 -12.25 8.66 3.24
C SER A 88 -11.50 7.95 2.13
N HIS A 89 -12.05 6.83 1.66
CA HIS A 89 -11.49 6.13 0.49
C HIS A 89 -11.53 7.01 -0.75
N GLU A 90 -12.53 7.85 -0.90
CA GLU A 90 -12.58 8.79 -2.01
C GLU A 90 -11.44 9.80 -1.94
N ASP A 91 -11.13 10.30 -0.74
CA ASP A 91 -9.99 11.20 -0.54
C ASP A 91 -8.68 10.50 -0.84
N GLU A 92 -8.55 9.24 -0.44
CA GLU A 92 -7.37 8.41 -0.74
C GLU A 92 -7.17 8.28 -2.25
N ARG A 93 -8.23 7.93 -2.98
CA ARG A 93 -8.17 7.79 -4.44
C ARG A 93 -7.80 9.11 -5.11
N ARG A 94 -8.35 10.20 -4.64
CA ARG A 94 -8.04 11.53 -5.16
C ARG A 94 -6.59 11.92 -4.92
N ALA A 95 -6.08 11.66 -3.72
CA ALA A 95 -4.69 11.91 -3.37
C ALA A 95 -3.74 11.07 -4.24
N ILE A 96 -4.07 9.80 -4.46
CA ILE A 96 -3.29 8.92 -5.33
C ILE A 96 -3.28 9.45 -6.76
N GLU A 97 -4.44 9.80 -7.28
CA GLU A 97 -4.59 10.28 -8.65
C GLU A 97 -3.78 11.55 -8.90
N LYS A 98 -3.76 12.47 -7.94
CA LYS A 98 -3.08 13.76 -8.06
C LYS A 98 -1.59 13.73 -7.74
N ALA A 99 -1.10 12.66 -7.11
CA ALA A 99 0.28 12.61 -6.63
C ALA A 99 1.28 12.74 -7.77
N THR A 100 2.32 13.52 -7.52
CA THR A 100 3.46 13.66 -8.43
C THR A 100 4.65 12.91 -7.85
N ILE A 101 5.75 12.87 -8.60
CA ILE A 101 6.99 12.24 -8.12
C ILE A 101 7.50 12.92 -6.84
N GLN A 102 7.23 14.21 -6.66
CA GLN A 102 7.62 14.95 -5.45
C GLN A 102 6.75 14.60 -4.24
N GLU A 103 5.65 13.89 -4.46
CA GLU A 103 4.68 13.52 -3.44
C GLU A 103 4.64 12.01 -3.19
N MET A 104 5.74 11.31 -3.49
CA MET A 104 5.83 9.87 -3.21
C MET A 104 5.62 9.55 -1.72
N ASP A 105 5.91 10.50 -0.83
CA ASP A 105 5.66 10.35 0.60
C ASP A 105 4.16 10.20 0.91
N ILE A 106 3.29 10.84 0.12
CA ILE A 106 1.84 10.69 0.26
C ILE A 106 1.43 9.26 -0.11
N LEU A 107 1.93 8.77 -1.25
CA LEU A 107 1.66 7.40 -1.68
C LEU A 107 2.19 6.38 -0.67
N GLY A 108 3.41 6.62 -0.17
CA GLY A 108 4.01 5.78 0.87
C GLY A 108 3.20 5.80 2.16
N GLY A 109 2.69 6.96 2.57
CA GLY A 109 1.85 7.09 3.75
C GLY A 109 0.54 6.32 3.63
N ILE A 110 -0.10 6.39 2.48
CA ILE A 110 -1.34 5.63 2.22
C ILE A 110 -1.06 4.13 2.24
N LEU A 111 0.00 3.69 1.57
CA LEU A 111 0.40 2.28 1.60
C LEU A 111 0.69 1.82 3.02
N SER A 112 1.39 2.63 3.80
CA SER A 112 1.76 2.33 5.19
C SER A 112 0.55 2.13 6.09
N LYS A 113 -0.50 2.94 5.91
CA LYS A 113 -1.73 2.80 6.69
C LYS A 113 -2.28 1.38 6.60
N TYR A 114 -2.36 0.85 5.38
CA TYR A 114 -2.95 -0.46 5.16
C TYR A 114 -1.99 -1.60 5.51
N VAL A 115 -0.71 -1.46 5.17
CA VAL A 115 0.28 -2.49 5.47
C VAL A 115 0.50 -2.62 6.99
N LEU A 116 0.81 -1.51 7.65
CA LEU A 116 1.12 -1.51 9.08
C LEU A 116 -0.14 -1.63 9.94
N GLY A 117 -1.22 -0.99 9.53
CA GLY A 117 -2.50 -1.06 10.25
C GLY A 117 -3.06 -2.46 10.29
N GLY A 118 -2.88 -3.23 9.23
CA GLY A 118 -3.35 -4.61 9.15
C GLY A 118 -2.61 -5.58 10.07
N LYS A 119 -1.42 -5.20 10.54
CA LYS A 119 -0.66 -6.02 11.49
C LYS A 119 -1.32 -6.12 12.86
N THR A 120 -2.04 -5.08 13.26
CA THR A 120 -2.82 -5.08 14.51
C THR A 120 -4.28 -5.45 14.27
N ARG A 121 -4.81 -5.11 13.11
CA ARG A 121 -6.19 -5.40 12.72
C ARG A 121 -6.20 -5.89 11.27
N GLY A 122 -6.19 -7.19 11.08
CA GLY A 122 -6.14 -7.79 9.75
C GLY A 122 -7.23 -7.32 8.79
N ALA A 123 -8.38 -6.89 9.31
CA ALA A 123 -9.46 -6.32 8.50
C ALA A 123 -8.99 -5.10 7.68
N VAL A 124 -7.95 -4.40 8.12
CA VAL A 124 -7.39 -3.27 7.37
C VAL A 124 -6.76 -3.74 6.06
N TRP A 125 -6.13 -4.92 6.03
CA TRP A 125 -5.60 -5.48 4.78
C TRP A 125 -6.72 -5.77 3.78
N THR A 126 -7.79 -6.42 4.23
CA THR A 126 -8.92 -6.73 3.35
C THR A 126 -9.63 -5.47 2.88
N GLU A 127 -9.69 -4.44 3.71
CA GLU A 127 -10.21 -3.13 3.33
C GLU A 127 -9.37 -2.50 2.21
N GLY A 128 -8.05 -2.57 2.32
CA GLY A 128 -7.15 -2.06 1.28
C GLY A 128 -7.30 -2.78 -0.04
N VAL A 129 -7.57 -4.08 0.00
CA VAL A 129 -7.86 -4.89 -1.20
C VAL A 129 -9.22 -4.50 -1.78
N GLU A 130 -10.26 -4.51 -0.96
CA GLU A 130 -11.65 -4.25 -1.40
C GLU A 130 -11.82 -2.85 -1.97
N ALA A 131 -11.21 -1.86 -1.35
CA ALA A 131 -11.25 -0.48 -1.84
C ALA A 131 -10.35 -0.24 -3.06
N GLY A 132 -9.53 -1.23 -3.42
CA GLY A 132 -8.59 -1.12 -4.53
C GLY A 132 -7.37 -0.25 -4.25
N ILE A 133 -7.11 0.06 -2.98
CA ILE A 133 -6.06 1.01 -2.61
C ILE A 133 -4.68 0.44 -2.91
N PHE A 134 -4.42 -0.82 -2.57
CA PHE A 134 -3.12 -1.43 -2.88
C PHE A 134 -2.81 -1.36 -4.38
N TYR A 135 -3.78 -1.70 -5.20
CA TYR A 135 -3.63 -1.65 -6.65
C TYR A 135 -3.35 -0.23 -7.14
N LEU A 136 -4.16 0.73 -6.70
CA LEU A 136 -4.05 2.12 -7.15
C LEU A 136 -2.74 2.77 -6.75
N VAL A 137 -2.28 2.55 -5.51
CA VAL A 137 -1.02 3.11 -5.02
C VAL A 137 0.15 2.57 -5.85
N ILE A 138 0.23 1.26 -6.01
CA ILE A 138 1.33 0.62 -6.72
C ILE A 138 1.32 1.02 -8.19
N GLN A 139 0.14 1.05 -8.81
CA GLN A 139 -0.01 1.48 -10.20
C GLN A 139 0.48 2.91 -10.39
N LYS A 140 0.12 3.81 -9.47
CA LYS A 140 0.56 5.21 -9.54
C LYS A 140 2.06 5.34 -9.35
N MET A 141 2.63 4.62 -8.41
CA MET A 141 4.09 4.58 -8.22
C MET A 141 4.80 4.14 -9.50
N ARG A 142 4.28 3.09 -10.14
CA ARG A 142 4.82 2.60 -11.41
C ARG A 142 4.76 3.65 -12.50
N GLU A 143 3.60 4.30 -12.66
CA GLU A 143 3.41 5.35 -13.65
C GLU A 143 4.43 6.48 -13.47
N LEU A 144 4.64 6.92 -12.24
CA LEU A 144 5.56 8.01 -11.94
C LEU A 144 7.01 7.62 -12.24
N ILE A 145 7.41 6.42 -11.85
CA ILE A 145 8.77 5.95 -12.11
C ILE A 145 9.00 5.77 -13.60
N VAL A 146 8.09 5.12 -14.31
CA VAL A 146 8.22 4.89 -15.75
C VAL A 146 8.29 6.21 -16.51
N PHE A 147 7.47 7.18 -16.13
CA PHE A 147 7.43 8.48 -16.77
C PHE A 147 8.77 9.22 -16.66
N TRP A 148 9.34 9.25 -15.45
CA TRP A 148 10.53 10.04 -15.16
C TRP A 148 11.84 9.29 -15.40
N ASP A 149 11.81 7.97 -15.53
CA ASP A 149 12.99 7.14 -15.78
C ASP A 149 13.31 7.02 -17.28
N LYS A 150 12.52 7.63 -18.14
CA LYS A 150 12.76 7.57 -19.58
C LYS A 150 14.01 8.38 -19.93
N PRO A 151 14.93 7.79 -20.72
CA PRO A 151 16.08 8.56 -21.20
C PRO A 151 15.60 9.71 -22.08
N ILE A 152 16.26 10.83 -21.92
CA ILE A 152 16.02 12.03 -22.74
C ILE A 152 16.99 11.95 -23.91
N TYR A 153 16.48 11.83 -25.10
CA TYR A 153 17.27 11.85 -26.30
C TYR A 153 17.07 13.17 -27.03
#